data_bfd89221385c4acb7351727f1eabd86c
#
_entry.id   bfd89221385c4acb7351727f1eabd86c
#
_cell.length_a   1.000
_cell.length_b   1.000
_cell.length_c   1.000
_cell.angle_alpha   90.00
_cell.angle_beta   90.00
_cell.angle_gamma   90.00
#
_symmetry.space_group_name_H-M   'P 1'
#
loop_
_entity.id
_entity.type
_entity.pdbx_description
1 polymer ?
#
loop_
_entity_poly.entity_id
_entity_poly.type
_entity_poly.pdbx_seq_one_letter_code
_entity_poly.pdbx_strand_id
1 'polypeptide(L)'
;MLKLEEGFKLRIMKIAVLMTCHNRCEKTLRCLHSLYCLDNSYHFSIDVFLVDDGSTDNTSESVSLFYNKVFLIQGSGNLFWNRGMREAWKAAIKQDYYDYFIWLNDDTILYNDALNVVIGDSLLAGNHSIICGSFQNTENGTFSYGGKTKDGCPIFPNGTLQELFYMNGNFVLVPYSVYKKIGILDSHYWHHLGDYDYGLVARHAGLKVFVASQYVGICARNENGTNRIRKSGVGIRERLRYLNTPMSLSLKTAFYFYKKNFNIIYAIYKVLLEIIIVVFPDKAVSYTHLTLPTILRV
;
A
#
# COMPACT_ATOMS: atom_id res chain seq x y z
N MET A 1 1.34 10.52 -54.32
CA MET A 1 2.41 11.11 -53.49
C MET A 1 1.73 11.59 -52.20
N LEU A 2 1.49 10.66 -51.25
CA LEU A 2 0.84 10.94 -49.95
C LEU A 2 1.93 11.48 -49.00
N LYS A 3 1.73 12.71 -48.52
CA LYS A 3 2.55 13.31 -47.47
C LYS A 3 2.35 12.45 -46.21
N LEU A 4 3.41 11.81 -45.72
CA LEU A 4 3.50 11.27 -44.39
C LEU A 4 3.44 12.44 -43.42
N GLU A 5 2.36 12.51 -42.68
CA GLU A 5 2.11 13.53 -41.67
C GLU A 5 3.11 13.38 -40.50
N GLU A 6 3.44 14.54 -40.00
CA GLU A 6 4.40 14.86 -38.94
C GLU A 6 4.34 13.91 -37.73
N GLY A 7 5.51 13.52 -37.27
CA GLY A 7 5.72 12.55 -36.21
C GLY A 7 4.90 12.78 -34.96
N PHE A 8 4.06 11.83 -34.66
CA PHE A 8 3.49 11.63 -33.32
C PHE A 8 4.68 11.36 -32.38
N LYS A 9 5.19 12.39 -31.74
CA LYS A 9 6.18 12.25 -30.70
C LYS A 9 5.47 11.52 -29.54
N LEU A 10 5.67 10.20 -29.41
CA LEU A 10 5.15 9.41 -28.32
C LEU A 10 5.54 10.11 -27.01
N ARG A 11 4.56 10.68 -26.33
CA ARG A 11 4.79 11.32 -25.03
C ARG A 11 5.24 10.25 -24.05
N ILE A 12 6.44 10.38 -23.50
CA ILE A 12 6.94 9.50 -22.44
C ILE A 12 6.05 9.70 -21.21
N MET A 13 5.48 8.63 -20.70
CA MET A 13 4.72 8.65 -19.43
C MET A 13 5.67 8.90 -18.27
N LYS A 14 5.31 9.84 -17.39
CA LYS A 14 6.08 10.14 -16.17
C LYS A 14 5.45 9.46 -14.96
N ILE A 15 6.25 8.71 -14.23
CA ILE A 15 5.84 7.94 -13.05
C ILE A 15 6.63 8.40 -11.83
N ALA A 16 5.93 8.83 -10.78
CA ALA A 16 6.53 9.05 -9.47
C ALA A 16 6.38 7.78 -8.63
N VAL A 17 7.50 7.15 -8.27
CA VAL A 17 7.52 6.04 -7.33
C VAL A 17 7.76 6.58 -5.93
N LEU A 18 6.83 6.29 -5.02
CA LEU A 18 6.79 6.77 -3.65
C LEU A 18 7.19 5.63 -2.72
N MET A 19 8.23 5.85 -1.92
CA MET A 19 8.78 4.84 -1.01
C MET A 19 9.05 5.44 0.36
N THR A 20 9.06 4.59 1.39
CA THR A 20 9.58 4.93 2.72
C THR A 20 10.31 3.73 3.30
N CYS A 21 11.42 3.96 3.98
CA CYS A 21 12.24 2.94 4.62
C CYS A 21 12.65 3.36 6.04
N HIS A 22 13.07 2.41 6.85
CA HIS A 22 13.68 2.64 8.16
C HIS A 22 14.49 1.40 8.56
N ASN A 23 15.84 1.54 8.68
CA ASN A 23 16.76 0.48 9.06
C ASN A 23 16.58 -0.81 8.24
N ARG A 24 16.60 -0.67 6.90
CA ARG A 24 16.40 -1.77 5.94
C ARG A 24 17.28 -1.62 4.70
N CYS A 25 18.54 -1.22 4.87
CA CYS A 25 19.47 -0.91 3.78
C CYS A 25 19.46 -1.97 2.67
N GLU A 26 19.74 -3.22 3.01
CA GLU A 26 19.80 -4.32 2.02
C GLU A 26 18.48 -4.53 1.27
N LYS A 27 17.34 -4.51 1.99
CA LYS A 27 16.01 -4.69 1.37
C LYS A 27 15.69 -3.55 0.43
N THR A 28 15.92 -2.30 0.87
CA THR A 28 15.70 -1.10 0.08
C THR A 28 16.53 -1.12 -1.22
N LEU A 29 17.81 -1.49 -1.13
CA LEU A 29 18.68 -1.61 -2.32
C LEU A 29 18.20 -2.70 -3.27
N ARG A 30 17.80 -3.86 -2.78
CA ARG A 30 17.25 -4.95 -3.61
C ARG A 30 15.93 -4.56 -4.28
N CYS A 31 15.06 -3.87 -3.56
CA CYS A 31 13.81 -3.34 -4.11
C CYS A 31 14.09 -2.33 -5.23
N LEU A 32 14.97 -1.35 -5.00
CA LEU A 32 15.38 -0.36 -6.01
C LEU A 32 16.04 -1.06 -7.22
N HIS A 33 16.88 -2.06 -6.99
CA HIS A 33 17.46 -2.83 -8.09
C HIS A 33 16.39 -3.47 -8.97
N SER A 34 15.40 -4.14 -8.38
CA SER A 34 14.30 -4.74 -9.14
C SER A 34 13.48 -3.69 -9.91
N LEU A 35 13.26 -2.50 -9.31
CA LEU A 35 12.56 -1.40 -9.96
C LEU A 35 13.29 -0.86 -11.19
N TYR A 36 14.61 -0.71 -11.13
CA TYR A 36 15.40 -0.20 -12.26
C TYR A 36 15.70 -1.25 -13.33
N CYS A 37 15.40 -2.52 -13.07
CA CYS A 37 15.51 -3.62 -14.04
C CYS A 37 14.18 -3.92 -14.76
N LEU A 38 13.15 -3.10 -14.61
CA LEU A 38 11.85 -3.34 -15.22
C LEU A 38 11.85 -3.15 -16.73
N ASP A 39 11.09 -3.97 -17.43
CA ASP A 39 10.79 -3.82 -18.85
C ASP A 39 9.96 -2.56 -19.10
N ASN A 40 10.32 -1.80 -20.12
CA ASN A 40 9.70 -0.51 -20.44
C ASN A 40 8.95 -0.52 -21.79
N SER A 41 7.96 -1.39 -21.92
CA SER A 41 7.18 -1.55 -23.15
C SER A 41 6.24 -0.35 -23.42
N TYR A 42 5.84 0.36 -22.37
CA TYR A 42 4.98 1.55 -22.48
C TYR A 42 5.74 2.88 -22.57
N HIS A 43 7.07 2.87 -22.67
CA HIS A 43 7.91 4.08 -22.76
C HIS A 43 7.64 5.07 -21.62
N PHE A 44 7.94 4.67 -20.40
CA PHE A 44 7.84 5.51 -19.20
C PHE A 44 9.20 5.99 -18.70
N SER A 45 9.19 7.08 -17.95
CA SER A 45 10.30 7.52 -17.11
C SER A 45 9.89 7.45 -15.64
N ILE A 46 10.83 7.10 -14.77
CA ILE A 46 10.61 6.92 -13.33
C ILE A 46 11.43 7.94 -12.56
N ASP A 47 10.78 8.67 -11.66
CA ASP A 47 11.40 9.42 -10.58
C ASP A 47 11.04 8.75 -9.25
N VAL A 48 12.04 8.43 -8.43
CA VAL A 48 11.83 7.79 -7.13
C VAL A 48 11.94 8.81 -6.01
N PHE A 49 10.92 8.90 -5.17
CA PHE A 49 10.88 9.72 -3.97
C PHE A 49 10.92 8.79 -2.75
N LEU A 50 12.11 8.68 -2.14
CA LEU A 50 12.36 7.80 -1.01
C LEU A 50 12.50 8.60 0.27
N VAL A 51 11.59 8.39 1.22
CA VAL A 51 11.73 8.90 2.58
C VAL A 51 12.49 7.89 3.42
N ASP A 52 13.68 8.25 3.85
CA ASP A 52 14.41 7.54 4.90
C ASP A 52 13.98 8.08 6.26
N ASP A 53 13.15 7.33 6.98
CA ASP A 53 12.58 7.76 8.26
C ASP A 53 13.57 7.55 9.42
N GLY A 54 14.76 8.17 9.30
CA GLY A 54 15.78 8.19 10.36
C GLY A 54 16.52 6.85 10.51
N SER A 55 16.93 6.23 9.41
CA SER A 55 17.78 5.03 9.46
C SER A 55 19.15 5.32 10.05
N THR A 56 19.72 4.32 10.71
CA THR A 56 21.07 4.32 11.33
C THR A 56 21.96 3.20 10.76
N ASP A 57 21.51 2.50 9.73
CA ASP A 57 22.17 1.35 9.10
C ASP A 57 22.80 1.69 7.74
N ASN A 58 23.18 2.96 7.53
CA ASN A 58 23.74 3.51 6.29
C ASN A 58 22.80 3.38 5.07
N THR A 59 21.47 3.30 5.27
CA THR A 59 20.50 3.22 4.16
C THR A 59 20.62 4.43 3.22
N SER A 60 20.59 5.65 3.76
CA SER A 60 20.69 6.89 2.97
C SER A 60 21.96 7.00 2.16
N GLU A 61 23.10 6.70 2.79
CA GLU A 61 24.42 6.75 2.15
C GLU A 61 24.51 5.74 1.01
N SER A 62 24.05 4.52 1.26
CA SER A 62 24.06 3.45 0.25
C SER A 62 23.15 3.77 -0.92
N VAL A 63 21.92 4.27 -0.68
CA VAL A 63 21.02 4.69 -1.76
C VAL A 63 21.65 5.80 -2.58
N SER A 64 22.23 6.83 -1.95
CA SER A 64 22.89 7.94 -2.65
C SER A 64 24.09 7.49 -3.49
N LEU A 65 24.83 6.47 -3.03
CA LEU A 65 25.97 5.94 -3.74
C LEU A 65 25.56 5.15 -5.00
N PHE A 66 24.53 4.32 -4.91
CA PHE A 66 24.14 3.42 -6.01
C PHE A 66 23.07 4.00 -6.95
N TYR A 67 22.27 5.00 -6.49
CA TYR A 67 21.12 5.52 -7.21
C TYR A 67 21.05 7.04 -7.20
N ASN A 68 21.80 7.69 -8.08
CA ASN A 68 21.92 9.16 -8.16
C ASN A 68 20.65 9.88 -8.64
N LYS A 69 19.62 9.14 -9.10
CA LYS A 69 18.32 9.69 -9.54
C LYS A 69 17.20 9.50 -8.51
N VAL A 70 17.52 9.05 -7.30
CA VAL A 70 16.54 8.96 -6.21
C VAL A 70 16.49 10.30 -5.48
N PHE A 71 15.28 10.87 -5.37
CA PHE A 71 15.01 12.02 -4.51
C PHE A 71 14.91 11.52 -3.06
N LEU A 72 16.04 11.58 -2.35
CA LEU A 72 16.13 11.14 -0.96
C LEU A 72 15.63 12.23 -0.01
N ILE A 73 14.69 11.89 0.86
CA ILE A 73 14.05 12.79 1.81
C ILE A 73 14.32 12.26 3.21
N GLN A 74 14.89 13.11 4.08
CA GLN A 74 15.15 12.73 5.46
C GLN A 74 13.88 12.88 6.30
N GLY A 75 13.45 11.78 6.92
CA GLY A 75 12.36 11.74 7.87
C GLY A 75 12.81 12.03 9.30
N SER A 76 11.86 12.10 10.21
CA SER A 76 12.10 12.40 11.63
C SER A 76 12.40 11.17 12.48
N GLY A 77 12.32 9.97 11.95
CA GLY A 77 12.37 8.70 12.67
C GLY A 77 11.02 8.29 13.30
N ASN A 78 9.96 9.08 13.05
CA ASN A 78 8.63 8.87 13.62
C ASN A 78 7.50 9.08 12.60
N LEU A 79 7.79 8.97 11.31
CA LEU A 79 6.79 9.10 10.26
C LEU A 79 6.01 7.79 10.06
N PHE A 80 6.70 6.68 10.17
CA PHE A 80 6.15 5.36 9.83
C PHE A 80 5.67 5.30 8.37
N TRP A 81 5.02 4.20 7.97
CA TRP A 81 4.68 3.98 6.57
C TRP A 81 3.78 5.06 5.97
N ASN A 82 2.62 5.32 6.57
CA ASN A 82 1.63 6.20 5.94
C ASN A 82 2.09 7.65 5.86
N ARG A 83 2.73 8.17 6.90
CA ARG A 83 3.24 9.55 6.91
C ARG A 83 4.47 9.69 6.04
N GLY A 84 5.37 8.69 6.05
CA GLY A 84 6.52 8.65 5.13
C GLY A 84 6.07 8.68 3.67
N MET A 85 5.12 7.83 3.28
CA MET A 85 4.53 7.83 1.94
C MET A 85 3.87 9.17 1.58
N ARG A 86 3.25 9.85 2.56
CA ARG A 86 2.69 11.20 2.35
C ARG A 86 3.77 12.24 2.05
N GLU A 87 4.90 12.22 2.76
CA GLU A 87 6.00 13.14 2.50
C GLU A 87 6.64 12.87 1.13
N ALA A 88 6.83 11.60 0.75
CA ALA A 88 7.24 11.24 -0.60
C ALA A 88 6.27 11.78 -1.66
N TRP A 89 4.96 11.64 -1.43
CA TRP A 89 3.95 12.11 -2.37
C TRP A 89 3.93 13.64 -2.49
N LYS A 90 4.04 14.35 -1.38
CA LYS A 90 4.15 15.83 -1.38
C LYS A 90 5.37 16.31 -2.15
N ALA A 91 6.52 15.63 -1.99
CA ALA A 91 7.75 15.96 -2.71
C ALA A 91 7.55 15.73 -4.22
N ALA A 92 6.95 14.62 -4.62
CA ALA A 92 6.66 14.31 -6.02
C ALA A 92 5.76 15.38 -6.66
N ILE A 93 4.66 15.74 -6.00
CA ILE A 93 3.72 16.77 -6.50
C ILE A 93 4.41 18.14 -6.65
N LYS A 94 5.35 18.45 -5.78
CA LYS A 94 6.10 19.71 -5.84
C LYS A 94 7.16 19.71 -6.95
N GLN A 95 7.69 18.52 -7.29
CA GLN A 95 8.79 18.37 -8.24
C GLN A 95 8.34 18.53 -9.67
N ASP A 96 7.29 17.83 -10.09
CA ASP A 96 6.83 17.84 -11.51
C ASP A 96 5.38 17.32 -11.61
N TYR A 97 4.87 17.30 -12.84
CA TYR A 97 3.66 16.59 -13.22
C TYR A 97 3.98 15.12 -13.52
N TYR A 98 3.18 14.21 -12.95
CA TYR A 98 3.27 12.76 -13.17
C TYR A 98 1.93 12.23 -13.67
N ASP A 99 1.97 11.29 -14.63
CA ASP A 99 0.79 10.59 -15.13
C ASP A 99 0.28 9.58 -14.12
N TYR A 100 1.23 8.97 -13.35
CA TYR A 100 0.96 7.99 -12.32
C TYR A 100 1.81 8.21 -11.07
N PHE A 101 1.22 7.89 -9.93
CA PHE A 101 1.91 7.70 -8.66
C PHE A 101 1.91 6.22 -8.32
N ILE A 102 3.07 5.67 -8.00
CA ILE A 102 3.23 4.27 -7.57
C ILE A 102 3.65 4.26 -6.11
N TRP A 103 2.89 3.58 -5.26
CA TRP A 103 3.39 3.21 -3.94
C TRP A 103 4.23 1.95 -4.09
N LEU A 104 5.38 1.91 -3.44
CA LEU A 104 6.27 0.75 -3.45
C LEU A 104 6.89 0.57 -2.06
N ASN A 105 6.62 -0.58 -1.44
CA ASN A 105 7.29 -0.92 -0.19
C ASN A 105 8.73 -1.34 -0.43
N ASP A 106 9.61 -0.98 0.51
CA ASP A 106 11.06 -1.19 0.48
C ASP A 106 11.51 -2.66 0.60
N ASP A 107 10.57 -3.59 0.86
CA ASP A 107 10.82 -5.02 1.04
C ASP A 107 10.17 -5.91 -0.03
N THR A 108 9.76 -5.33 -1.16
CA THR A 108 9.22 -6.05 -2.32
C THR A 108 10.30 -6.24 -3.39
N ILE A 109 10.20 -7.33 -4.15
CA ILE A 109 11.00 -7.57 -5.35
C ILE A 109 10.02 -7.69 -6.52
N LEU A 110 10.12 -6.77 -7.47
CA LEU A 110 9.23 -6.72 -8.62
C LEU A 110 9.67 -7.72 -9.70
N TYR A 111 8.69 -8.29 -10.41
CA TYR A 111 8.94 -8.99 -11.68
C TYR A 111 9.21 -7.98 -12.79
N ASN A 112 9.95 -8.37 -13.81
CA ASN A 112 10.40 -7.45 -14.86
C ASN A 112 9.24 -6.73 -15.59
N ASP A 113 8.09 -7.37 -15.70
CA ASP A 113 6.89 -6.85 -16.35
C ASP A 113 5.91 -6.12 -15.40
N ALA A 114 6.24 -5.97 -14.11
CA ALA A 114 5.33 -5.48 -13.08
C ALA A 114 4.66 -4.14 -13.45
N LEU A 115 5.41 -3.16 -13.94
CA LEU A 115 4.85 -1.88 -14.37
C LEU A 115 4.03 -2.01 -15.66
N ASN A 116 4.46 -2.83 -16.61
CA ASN A 116 3.70 -3.09 -17.83
C ASN A 116 2.33 -3.70 -17.50
N VAL A 117 2.26 -4.63 -16.55
CA VAL A 117 1.00 -5.24 -16.07
C VAL A 117 0.07 -4.16 -15.50
N VAL A 118 0.52 -3.38 -14.51
CA VAL A 118 -0.39 -2.42 -13.84
C VAL A 118 -0.74 -1.23 -14.71
N ILE A 119 0.12 -0.79 -15.64
CA ILE A 119 -0.18 0.24 -16.63
C ILE A 119 -1.21 -0.29 -17.63
N GLY A 120 -1.01 -1.49 -18.17
CA GLY A 120 -1.97 -2.14 -19.07
C GLY A 120 -3.34 -2.31 -18.41
N ASP A 121 -3.39 -2.77 -17.18
CA ASP A 121 -4.61 -2.89 -16.37
C ASP A 121 -5.29 -1.54 -16.15
N SER A 122 -4.52 -0.48 -15.87
CA SER A 122 -5.04 0.88 -15.71
C SER A 122 -5.66 1.41 -17.01
N LEU A 123 -5.00 1.18 -18.14
CA LEU A 123 -5.52 1.57 -19.47
C LEU A 123 -6.80 0.81 -19.79
N LEU A 124 -6.86 -0.49 -19.54
CA LEU A 124 -8.09 -1.31 -19.70
C LEU A 124 -9.23 -0.82 -18.80
N ALA A 125 -8.91 -0.31 -17.59
CA ALA A 125 -9.87 0.31 -16.67
C ALA A 125 -10.21 1.79 -17.03
N GLY A 126 -9.82 2.28 -18.20
CA GLY A 126 -10.06 3.66 -18.64
C GLY A 126 -9.19 4.71 -17.99
N ASN A 127 -8.11 4.31 -17.33
CA ASN A 127 -7.14 5.18 -16.65
C ASN A 127 -7.75 6.09 -15.54
N HIS A 128 -8.82 5.61 -14.89
CA HIS A 128 -9.53 6.30 -13.81
C HIS A 128 -9.73 5.41 -12.58
N SER A 129 -8.94 4.33 -12.47
CA SER A 129 -9.07 3.33 -11.41
C SER A 129 -7.72 3.08 -10.75
N ILE A 130 -7.74 2.74 -9.46
CA ILE A 130 -6.54 2.31 -8.74
C ILE A 130 -6.28 0.84 -9.08
N ILE A 131 -5.01 0.48 -9.30
CA ILE A 131 -4.58 -0.91 -9.49
C ILE A 131 -3.70 -1.33 -8.32
N CYS A 132 -4.14 -2.34 -7.57
CA CYS A 132 -3.41 -2.92 -6.45
C CYS A 132 -2.65 -4.17 -6.90
N GLY A 133 -1.34 -4.14 -6.82
CA GLY A 133 -0.47 -5.28 -7.13
C GLY A 133 -0.67 -6.44 -6.16
N SER A 134 -0.48 -7.66 -6.67
CA SER A 134 -0.50 -8.90 -5.88
C SER A 134 0.87 -9.55 -5.89
N PHE A 135 1.27 -10.10 -4.74
CA PHE A 135 2.58 -10.70 -4.52
C PHE A 135 2.49 -12.16 -4.11
N GLN A 136 3.53 -12.90 -4.48
CA GLN A 136 3.77 -14.25 -4.00
C GLN A 136 4.75 -14.25 -2.84
N ASN A 137 4.63 -15.21 -1.93
CA ASN A 137 5.59 -15.39 -0.85
C ASN A 137 6.91 -15.95 -1.42
N THR A 138 8.02 -15.40 -0.95
CA THR A 138 9.37 -15.79 -1.36
C THR A 138 9.70 -17.26 -1.08
N GLU A 139 9.08 -17.87 -0.04
CA GLU A 139 9.43 -19.22 0.42
C GLU A 139 8.71 -20.33 -0.35
N ASN A 140 7.45 -20.12 -0.70
CA ASN A 140 6.59 -21.20 -1.21
C ASN A 140 5.75 -20.82 -2.44
N GLY A 141 5.92 -19.61 -2.97
CA GLY A 141 5.18 -19.13 -4.14
C GLY A 141 3.67 -18.93 -3.92
N THR A 142 3.16 -19.09 -2.69
CA THR A 142 1.74 -18.84 -2.39
C THR A 142 1.47 -17.34 -2.31
N PHE A 143 0.19 -16.95 -2.39
CA PHE A 143 -0.22 -15.56 -2.21
C PHE A 143 0.25 -14.99 -0.87
N SER A 144 0.89 -13.83 -0.90
CA SER A 144 1.32 -13.11 0.32
C SER A 144 0.53 -11.83 0.56
N TYR A 145 0.51 -10.91 -0.41
CA TYR A 145 -0.16 -9.61 -0.31
C TYR A 145 -0.94 -9.29 -1.59
N GLY A 146 -1.98 -8.44 -1.45
CA GLY A 146 -2.82 -7.99 -2.57
C GLY A 146 -4.18 -7.50 -2.09
N GLY A 147 -5.15 -7.50 -3.02
CA GLY A 147 -6.52 -7.10 -2.75
C GLY A 147 -7.31 -8.14 -1.96
N LYS A 148 -8.35 -7.66 -1.25
CA LYS A 148 -9.28 -8.51 -0.49
C LYS A 148 -10.72 -8.12 -0.76
N THR A 149 -11.61 -9.09 -0.60
CA THR A 149 -13.06 -8.88 -0.59
C THR A 149 -13.50 -8.11 0.67
N LYS A 150 -14.78 -7.72 0.74
CA LYS A 150 -15.41 -7.10 1.92
C LYS A 150 -15.31 -8.00 3.17
N ASP A 151 -15.36 -9.32 2.99
CA ASP A 151 -15.24 -10.29 4.08
C ASP A 151 -13.78 -10.61 4.46
N GLY A 152 -12.82 -9.95 3.80
CA GLY A 152 -11.39 -10.10 4.09
C GLY A 152 -10.70 -11.27 3.39
N CYS A 153 -11.39 -11.99 2.51
CA CYS A 153 -10.78 -13.07 1.72
C CYS A 153 -9.83 -12.50 0.66
N PRO A 154 -8.67 -13.12 0.43
CA PRO A 154 -7.75 -12.68 -0.62
C PRO A 154 -8.37 -12.86 -2.01
N ILE A 155 -8.06 -11.93 -2.92
CA ILE A 155 -8.41 -12.01 -4.34
C ILE A 155 -7.13 -12.36 -5.10
N PHE A 156 -7.15 -13.52 -5.77
CA PHE A 156 -6.00 -14.01 -6.53
C PHE A 156 -6.05 -13.48 -7.97
N PRO A 157 -4.94 -13.02 -8.55
CA PRO A 157 -4.86 -12.73 -9.98
C PRO A 157 -5.31 -13.91 -10.84
N ASN A 158 -6.10 -13.62 -11.88
CA ASN A 158 -6.65 -14.64 -12.77
C ASN A 158 -6.63 -14.24 -14.26
N GLY A 159 -5.79 -13.27 -14.63
CA GLY A 159 -5.70 -12.73 -15.99
C GLY A 159 -6.73 -11.66 -16.33
N THR A 160 -7.63 -11.31 -15.39
CA THR A 160 -8.66 -10.28 -15.59
C THR A 160 -8.70 -9.28 -14.45
N LEU A 161 -9.29 -8.09 -14.70
CA LEU A 161 -9.53 -7.09 -13.65
C LEU A 161 -10.64 -7.57 -12.70
N GLN A 162 -10.31 -7.68 -11.42
CA GLN A 162 -11.26 -8.03 -10.37
C GLN A 162 -11.37 -6.87 -9.38
N GLU A 163 -12.60 -6.39 -9.13
CA GLU A 163 -12.82 -5.35 -8.10
C GLU A 163 -12.45 -5.88 -6.72
N LEU A 164 -11.77 -5.05 -5.94
CA LEU A 164 -11.44 -5.35 -4.56
C LEU A 164 -12.16 -4.39 -3.60
N PHE A 165 -12.25 -4.79 -2.33
CA PHE A 165 -12.79 -3.94 -1.28
C PHE A 165 -11.68 -3.31 -0.42
N TYR A 166 -10.72 -4.10 0.04
CA TYR A 166 -9.55 -3.63 0.78
C TYR A 166 -8.29 -3.85 -0.05
N MET A 167 -7.51 -2.80 -0.27
CA MET A 167 -6.22 -2.89 -0.97
C MET A 167 -5.07 -2.90 0.02
N ASN A 168 -3.98 -3.58 -0.34
CA ASN A 168 -2.72 -3.55 0.39
C ASN A 168 -1.75 -2.56 -0.28
N GLY A 169 -1.01 -1.80 0.51
CA GLY A 169 -0.15 -0.72 0.06
C GLY A 169 1.23 -1.11 -0.46
N ASN A 170 1.53 -2.41 -0.68
CA ASN A 170 2.87 -2.85 -1.09
C ASN A 170 3.29 -2.36 -2.48
N PHE A 171 2.36 -2.38 -3.44
CA PHE A 171 2.53 -1.85 -4.79
C PHE A 171 1.18 -1.41 -5.34
N VAL A 172 1.00 -0.10 -5.49
CA VAL A 172 -0.30 0.47 -5.90
C VAL A 172 -0.08 1.52 -6.96
N LEU A 173 -0.71 1.37 -8.13
CA LEU A 173 -0.74 2.38 -9.16
C LEU A 173 -1.96 3.29 -8.95
N VAL A 174 -1.70 4.59 -8.83
CA VAL A 174 -2.71 5.64 -8.70
C VAL A 174 -2.57 6.61 -9.89
N PRO A 175 -3.52 6.62 -10.84
CA PRO A 175 -3.52 7.59 -11.93
C PRO A 175 -3.66 9.03 -11.42
N TYR A 176 -3.10 9.99 -12.15
CA TYR A 176 -3.23 11.41 -11.83
C TYR A 176 -4.68 11.87 -11.68
N SER A 177 -5.60 11.34 -12.50
CA SER A 177 -7.04 11.62 -12.43
C SER A 177 -7.65 11.23 -11.08
N VAL A 178 -7.22 10.10 -10.51
CA VAL A 178 -7.64 9.64 -9.18
C VAL A 178 -7.08 10.56 -8.10
N TYR A 179 -5.77 10.83 -8.13
CA TYR A 179 -5.14 11.79 -7.21
C TYR A 179 -5.85 13.15 -7.23
N LYS A 180 -6.16 13.69 -8.40
CA LYS A 180 -6.88 14.99 -8.53
C LYS A 180 -8.25 14.96 -7.89
N LYS A 181 -8.92 13.81 -7.87
CA LYS A 181 -10.27 13.67 -7.33
C LYS A 181 -10.28 13.48 -5.81
N ILE A 182 -9.37 12.68 -5.25
CA ILE A 182 -9.41 12.29 -3.82
C ILE A 182 -8.18 12.72 -3.01
N GLY A 183 -7.19 13.34 -3.65
CA GLY A 183 -5.96 13.79 -2.97
C GLY A 183 -4.99 12.67 -2.65
N ILE A 184 -4.19 12.88 -1.59
CA ILE A 184 -3.17 11.93 -1.11
C ILE A 184 -3.68 11.20 0.15
N LEU A 185 -2.90 10.22 0.65
CA LEU A 185 -3.15 9.49 1.91
C LEU A 185 -3.56 10.41 3.07
N ASP A 186 -4.46 9.98 3.94
CA ASP A 186 -4.93 10.75 5.10
C ASP A 186 -3.87 10.82 6.20
N SER A 187 -3.65 12.02 6.76
CA SER A 187 -2.64 12.31 7.78
C SER A 187 -2.93 11.75 9.18
N HIS A 188 -4.17 11.32 9.44
CA HIS A 188 -4.55 10.72 10.71
C HIS A 188 -3.87 9.36 10.95
N TYR A 189 -3.55 8.65 9.87
CA TYR A 189 -2.88 7.35 9.97
C TYR A 189 -1.36 7.52 10.12
N TRP A 190 -0.77 6.66 10.93
CA TRP A 190 0.68 6.59 11.09
C TRP A 190 1.27 5.46 10.27
N HIS A 191 0.80 4.25 10.50
CA HIS A 191 1.30 3.04 9.85
C HIS A 191 0.18 2.24 9.19
N HIS A 192 -0.77 1.74 9.97
CA HIS A 192 -1.85 0.87 9.51
C HIS A 192 -3.07 1.63 8.99
N LEU A 193 -3.87 0.97 8.15
CA LEU A 193 -5.17 1.39 7.62
C LEU A 193 -5.15 2.55 6.62
N GLY A 194 -4.03 3.22 6.39
CA GLY A 194 -3.98 4.30 5.42
C GLY A 194 -4.24 3.84 3.99
N ASP A 195 -3.74 2.67 3.64
CA ASP A 195 -3.97 1.99 2.37
C ASP A 195 -5.44 1.56 2.22
N TYR A 196 -6.01 0.92 3.23
CA TYR A 196 -7.42 0.53 3.26
C TYR A 196 -8.34 1.75 3.15
N ASP A 197 -8.04 2.82 3.92
CA ASP A 197 -8.79 4.07 3.89
C ASP A 197 -8.79 4.69 2.51
N TYR A 198 -7.62 4.78 1.86
CA TYR A 198 -7.52 5.39 0.54
C TYR A 198 -8.34 4.65 -0.52
N GLY A 199 -8.30 3.32 -0.50
CA GLY A 199 -9.14 2.49 -1.38
C GLY A 199 -10.65 2.70 -1.13
N LEU A 200 -11.07 2.79 0.14
CA LEU A 200 -12.47 3.06 0.49
C LEU A 200 -12.90 4.48 0.11
N VAL A 201 -12.05 5.48 0.33
CA VAL A 201 -12.31 6.88 -0.11
C VAL A 201 -12.48 6.93 -1.64
N ALA A 202 -11.65 6.22 -2.40
CA ALA A 202 -11.80 6.12 -3.85
C ALA A 202 -13.17 5.52 -4.22
N ARG A 203 -13.58 4.42 -3.59
CA ARG A 203 -14.90 3.80 -3.81
C ARG A 203 -16.06 4.73 -3.45
N HIS A 204 -16.01 5.43 -2.31
CA HIS A 204 -17.01 6.42 -1.93
C HIS A 204 -17.10 7.60 -2.92
N ALA A 205 -16.00 7.93 -3.58
CA ALA A 205 -15.97 8.92 -4.66
C ALA A 205 -16.44 8.36 -6.02
N GLY A 206 -16.93 7.12 -6.07
CA GLY A 206 -17.42 6.47 -7.29
C GLY A 206 -16.28 5.99 -8.22
N LEU A 207 -15.04 5.87 -7.70
CA LEU A 207 -13.92 5.30 -8.43
C LEU A 207 -13.84 3.79 -8.17
N LYS A 208 -13.27 3.05 -9.12
CA LYS A 208 -13.03 1.62 -8.96
C LYS A 208 -11.61 1.35 -8.48
N VAL A 209 -11.45 0.25 -7.76
CA VAL A 209 -10.17 -0.25 -7.28
C VAL A 209 -10.09 -1.73 -7.67
N PHE A 210 -9.05 -2.09 -8.44
CA PHE A 210 -8.90 -3.44 -8.97
C PHE A 210 -7.63 -4.10 -8.45
N VAL A 211 -7.63 -5.41 -8.40
CA VAL A 211 -6.43 -6.23 -8.28
C VAL A 211 -5.76 -6.29 -9.65
N ALA A 212 -4.43 -6.21 -9.70
CA ALA A 212 -3.66 -6.44 -10.92
C ALA A 212 -3.98 -7.82 -11.51
N SER A 213 -4.08 -7.89 -12.83
CA SER A 213 -4.46 -9.11 -13.55
C SER A 213 -3.48 -10.26 -13.35
N GLN A 214 -2.22 -9.96 -13.00
CA GLN A 214 -1.15 -10.91 -12.74
C GLN A 214 -0.41 -10.59 -11.44
N TYR A 215 0.39 -11.53 -10.93
CA TYR A 215 1.33 -11.25 -9.85
C TYR A 215 2.43 -10.30 -10.35
N VAL A 216 2.75 -9.30 -9.54
CA VAL A 216 3.72 -8.24 -9.90
C VAL A 216 5.08 -8.42 -9.24
N GLY A 217 5.25 -9.43 -8.40
CA GLY A 217 6.50 -9.67 -7.69
C GLY A 217 6.38 -10.63 -6.53
N ILE A 218 7.44 -10.68 -5.74
CA ILE A 218 7.53 -11.46 -4.52
C ILE A 218 7.71 -10.55 -3.31
N CYS A 219 7.07 -10.92 -2.20
CA CYS A 219 7.23 -10.25 -0.92
C CYS A 219 7.01 -11.27 0.21
N ALA A 220 7.96 -11.37 1.14
CA ALA A 220 7.84 -12.25 2.28
C ALA A 220 6.65 -11.85 3.15
N ARG A 221 5.85 -12.82 3.60
CA ARG A 221 4.73 -12.56 4.49
C ARG A 221 5.24 -12.15 5.87
N ASN A 222 4.76 -11.02 6.38
CA ASN A 222 5.07 -10.60 7.73
C ASN A 222 4.22 -11.38 8.75
N GLU A 223 4.77 -12.48 9.26
CA GLU A 223 4.09 -13.35 10.24
C GLU A 223 3.91 -12.71 11.62
N ASN A 224 4.71 -11.70 11.93
CA ASN A 224 4.75 -11.07 13.25
C ASN A 224 3.84 -9.84 13.41
N GLY A 225 3.08 -9.44 12.40
CA GLY A 225 2.30 -8.21 12.36
C GLY A 225 1.36 -8.02 13.56
N THR A 226 0.07 -8.15 13.36
CA THR A 226 -0.98 -7.94 14.40
C THR A 226 -1.07 -9.06 15.46
N ASN A 227 -0.36 -10.18 15.28
CA ASN A 227 -0.46 -11.35 16.16
C ASN A 227 0.13 -11.13 17.56
N ARG A 228 0.99 -10.12 17.78
CA ARG A 228 1.59 -9.88 19.12
C ARG A 228 0.53 -9.58 20.18
N ILE A 229 -0.53 -8.88 19.83
CA ILE A 229 -1.63 -8.56 20.77
C ILE A 229 -2.47 -9.79 21.08
N ARG A 230 -2.49 -10.76 20.16
CA ARG A 230 -3.33 -11.97 20.23
C ARG A 230 -2.60 -13.22 20.78
N LYS A 231 -1.30 -13.12 21.10
CA LYS A 231 -0.53 -14.25 21.65
C LYS A 231 -0.93 -14.51 23.09
N SER A 232 -1.36 -15.73 23.38
CA SER A 232 -1.76 -16.20 24.71
C SER A 232 -0.65 -16.15 25.77
N GLY A 233 0.62 -16.14 25.35
CA GLY A 233 1.76 -16.04 26.27
C GLY A 233 2.17 -14.62 26.69
N VAL A 234 1.51 -13.57 26.15
CA VAL A 234 1.87 -12.17 26.43
C VAL A 234 0.95 -11.57 27.49
N GLY A 235 1.54 -11.00 28.56
CA GLY A 235 0.78 -10.39 29.66
C GLY A 235 -0.11 -9.22 29.20
N ILE A 236 -1.27 -9.03 29.88
CA ILE A 236 -2.26 -7.98 29.51
C ILE A 236 -1.65 -6.57 29.48
N ARG A 237 -0.74 -6.24 30.42
CA ARG A 237 -0.08 -4.93 30.49
C ARG A 237 0.77 -4.68 29.23
N GLU A 238 1.46 -5.70 28.74
CA GLU A 238 2.29 -5.61 27.54
C GLU A 238 1.41 -5.48 26.30
N ARG A 239 0.32 -6.23 26.21
CA ARG A 239 -0.67 -6.12 25.12
C ARG A 239 -1.28 -4.72 25.05
N LEU A 240 -1.68 -4.15 26.19
CA LEU A 240 -2.22 -2.78 26.27
C LEU A 240 -1.18 -1.71 25.91
N ARG A 241 0.10 -1.92 26.31
CA ARG A 241 1.20 -1.03 25.91
C ARG A 241 1.40 -1.08 24.39
N TYR A 242 1.44 -2.28 23.82
CA TYR A 242 1.61 -2.47 22.39
C TYR A 242 0.45 -1.86 21.59
N LEU A 243 -0.79 -1.99 22.07
CA LEU A 243 -1.98 -1.41 21.42
C LEU A 243 -1.89 0.11 21.24
N ASN A 244 -1.13 0.81 22.05
CA ASN A 244 -0.97 2.27 21.98
C ASN A 244 0.27 2.71 21.18
N THR A 245 0.97 1.78 20.53
CA THR A 245 2.10 2.11 19.66
C THR A 245 1.65 2.41 18.23
N PRO A 246 2.36 3.26 17.47
CA PRO A 246 2.08 3.51 16.04
C PRO A 246 2.16 2.24 15.17
N MET A 247 2.95 1.24 15.61
CA MET A 247 3.11 -0.06 14.94
C MET A 247 1.95 -1.02 15.18
N SER A 248 0.97 -0.63 16.01
CA SER A 248 -0.24 -1.40 16.25
C SER A 248 -1.46 -0.68 15.68
N LEU A 249 -2.57 -1.40 15.60
CA LEU A 249 -3.87 -0.80 15.33
C LEU A 249 -4.39 -0.16 16.63
N SER A 250 -4.01 1.10 16.91
CA SER A 250 -4.49 1.79 18.10
C SER A 250 -6.02 1.94 18.06
N LEU A 251 -6.67 1.86 19.22
CA LEU A 251 -8.14 2.01 19.32
C LEU A 251 -8.63 3.34 18.72
N LYS A 252 -7.83 4.40 18.87
CA LYS A 252 -8.14 5.73 18.29
C LYS A 252 -8.12 5.68 16.76
N THR A 253 -7.10 5.05 16.19
CA THR A 253 -6.96 4.89 14.72
C THR A 253 -8.07 3.99 14.17
N ALA A 254 -8.37 2.87 14.85
CA ALA A 254 -9.47 1.97 14.50
C ALA A 254 -10.82 2.68 14.54
N PHE A 255 -11.11 3.41 15.61
CA PHE A 255 -12.35 4.18 15.74
C PHE A 255 -12.49 5.21 14.62
N TYR A 256 -11.44 5.99 14.34
CA TYR A 256 -11.43 6.98 13.25
C TYR A 256 -11.74 6.32 11.90
N PHE A 257 -11.03 5.24 11.57
CA PHE A 257 -11.19 4.50 10.32
C PHE A 257 -12.62 3.98 10.12
N TYR A 258 -13.16 3.28 11.12
CA TYR A 258 -14.49 2.70 11.01
C TYR A 258 -15.60 3.75 11.03
N LYS A 259 -15.43 4.84 11.80
CA LYS A 259 -16.38 5.98 11.79
C LYS A 259 -16.39 6.68 10.43
N LYS A 260 -15.21 6.93 9.83
CA LYS A 260 -15.05 7.63 8.55
C LYS A 260 -15.63 6.83 7.39
N ASN A 261 -15.29 5.55 7.32
CA ASN A 261 -15.58 4.72 6.15
C ASN A 261 -16.89 3.93 6.22
N PHE A 262 -17.47 3.79 7.41
CA PHE A 262 -18.74 3.06 7.62
C PHE A 262 -19.71 3.92 8.40
N ASN A 263 -19.81 3.72 9.73
CA ASN A 263 -20.62 4.54 10.61
C ASN A 263 -20.15 4.46 12.07
N ILE A 264 -20.71 5.33 12.93
CA ILE A 264 -20.29 5.41 14.34
C ILE A 264 -20.64 4.15 15.14
N ILE A 265 -21.76 3.50 14.85
CA ILE A 265 -22.19 2.28 15.57
C ILE A 265 -21.22 1.13 15.27
N TYR A 266 -20.84 0.98 13.99
CA TYR A 266 -19.87 0.00 13.57
C TYR A 266 -18.49 0.29 14.15
N ALA A 267 -18.08 1.56 14.25
CA ALA A 267 -16.83 1.96 14.89
C ALA A 267 -16.78 1.57 16.38
N ILE A 268 -17.84 1.85 17.12
CA ILE A 268 -17.95 1.45 18.54
C ILE A 268 -17.87 -0.07 18.67
N TYR A 269 -18.64 -0.81 17.86
CA TYR A 269 -18.62 -2.28 17.85
C TYR A 269 -17.20 -2.82 17.62
N LYS A 270 -16.49 -2.31 16.60
CA LYS A 270 -15.12 -2.77 16.27
C LYS A 270 -14.12 -2.45 17.37
N VAL A 271 -14.21 -1.28 18.00
CA VAL A 271 -13.34 -0.93 19.12
C VAL A 271 -13.60 -1.82 20.34
N LEU A 272 -14.85 -2.10 20.66
CA LEU A 272 -15.21 -3.03 21.74
C LEU A 272 -14.69 -4.44 21.45
N LEU A 273 -14.80 -4.90 20.19
CA LEU A 273 -14.25 -6.20 19.79
C LEU A 273 -12.73 -6.25 19.96
N GLU A 274 -11.99 -5.22 19.56
CA GLU A 274 -10.53 -5.15 19.75
C GLU A 274 -10.17 -5.17 21.26
N ILE A 275 -10.92 -4.47 22.10
CA ILE A 275 -10.73 -4.53 23.56
C ILE A 275 -10.93 -5.96 24.08
N ILE A 276 -11.99 -6.64 23.65
CA ILE A 276 -12.27 -8.04 24.04
C ILE A 276 -11.11 -8.95 23.60
N ILE A 277 -10.60 -8.78 22.36
CA ILE A 277 -9.47 -9.56 21.84
C ILE A 277 -8.20 -9.34 22.69
N VAL A 278 -7.93 -8.10 23.10
CA VAL A 278 -6.76 -7.76 23.93
C VAL A 278 -6.89 -8.33 25.33
N VAL A 279 -8.09 -8.31 25.91
CA VAL A 279 -8.34 -8.81 27.28
C VAL A 279 -8.42 -10.34 27.32
N PHE A 280 -9.09 -10.95 26.35
CA PHE A 280 -9.38 -12.38 26.28
C PHE A 280 -8.90 -13.00 24.97
N PRO A 281 -7.58 -13.07 24.67
CA PRO A 281 -7.07 -13.51 23.37
C PRO A 281 -7.47 -14.95 23.01
N ASP A 282 -7.51 -15.86 24.00
CA ASP A 282 -7.84 -17.28 23.77
C ASP A 282 -9.32 -17.51 23.46
N LYS A 283 -10.21 -16.66 23.99
CA LYS A 283 -11.65 -16.70 23.69
C LYS A 283 -12.01 -16.00 22.38
N ALA A 284 -11.19 -15.06 21.93
CA ALA A 284 -11.44 -14.27 20.72
C ALA A 284 -11.37 -15.10 19.42
N VAL A 285 -10.61 -16.19 19.41
CA VAL A 285 -10.55 -17.13 18.28
C VAL A 285 -11.94 -17.72 17.99
N SER A 286 -12.74 -17.95 19.02
CA SER A 286 -14.12 -18.47 18.89
C SER A 286 -15.11 -17.43 18.36
N TYR A 287 -14.88 -16.13 18.65
CA TYR A 287 -15.80 -15.03 18.28
C TYR A 287 -15.54 -14.46 16.87
N THR A 288 -14.36 -14.66 16.30
CA THR A 288 -14.07 -14.21 14.93
C THR A 288 -14.81 -15.02 13.87
N HIS A 289 -15.34 -16.20 14.23
CA HIS A 289 -16.20 -17.02 13.38
C HIS A 289 -17.70 -16.77 13.58
N LEU A 290 -18.12 -15.96 14.55
CA LEU A 290 -19.51 -15.56 14.71
C LEU A 290 -19.83 -14.49 13.64
N THR A 291 -20.58 -14.92 12.63
CA THR A 291 -21.18 -14.05 11.61
C THR A 291 -21.96 -12.93 12.28
N LEU A 292 -21.69 -11.69 11.86
CA LEU A 292 -22.46 -10.51 12.24
C LEU A 292 -23.97 -10.75 12.06
N PRO A 293 -24.82 -10.32 13.01
CA PRO A 293 -26.25 -10.25 12.77
C PRO A 293 -26.52 -9.47 11.48
N THR A 294 -27.43 -9.93 10.66
CA THR A 294 -27.78 -9.37 9.34
C THR A 294 -28.09 -7.87 9.35
N ILE A 295 -28.44 -7.31 10.51
CA ILE A 295 -28.75 -5.90 10.75
C ILE A 295 -27.51 -4.96 10.67
N LEU A 296 -26.28 -5.50 10.75
CA LEU A 296 -25.03 -4.73 10.67
C LEU A 296 -24.26 -4.95 9.35
N ARG A 297 -24.86 -5.65 8.39
CA ARG A 297 -24.36 -5.78 7.03
C ARG A 297 -24.86 -4.60 6.18
N VAL A 298 -24.26 -3.43 6.35
CA VAL A 298 -24.44 -2.30 5.43
C VAL A 298 -23.16 -2.06 4.67
#